data_af0570fe466b9b85c0b5caa5623bd748
#
_entry.id   af0570fe466b9b85c0b5caa5623bd748
#
_cell.length_a   1.000
_cell.length_b   1.000
_cell.length_c   1.000
_cell.angle_alpha   90.00
_cell.angle_beta   90.00
_cell.angle_gamma   90.00
#
_symmetry.space_group_name_H-M   'P 1'
#
loop_
_entity.id
_entity.type
_entity.pdbx_description
1 polymer ?
#
loop_
_entity_poly.entity_id
_entity_poly.type
_entity_poly.pdbx_seq_one_letter_code
_entity_poly.pdbx_strand_id
1 'polypeptide(L)'
;MLKLEYILIGKLPKTERDMLLENLRTERECGRNVLEWDSAKKHIQEEKRVEGALAKERLAEKVFAEKAILVSGDARELSEAQRIGMAALCYLMPEDGRTQREETAGEMEVTPPADMYAEGMEEIDWSFLQHVYERHHHIPWIILKTPRCIVKEFSMEYLDALFELYAGKGMTDYMEPLYPYEEEREYQQAYIEQMYRFYGYGMWIVCDRNTGKLIGRAGVEHREELGGELELGYAIGVPWQRQGYATEVCSAILTYVKEELMLPSVSCLIEEGNVVSEHLAQKLGFHYCETVQIDGKQMRKYKVAFY
;
A
#
# COMPACT_ATOMS: atom_id res chain seq x y z
N MET A 1 -17.49 6.25 6.89
CA MET A 1 -16.34 5.66 6.22
C MET A 1 -15.88 6.66 5.18
N LEU A 2 -14.60 7.09 5.24
CA LEU A 2 -14.03 8.01 4.26
C LEU A 2 -14.04 7.34 2.88
N LYS A 3 -14.37 8.11 1.84
CA LYS A 3 -14.48 7.60 0.48
C LYS A 3 -14.05 8.69 -0.49
N LEU A 4 -13.21 8.35 -1.46
CA LEU A 4 -12.84 9.24 -2.55
C LEU A 4 -14.07 9.52 -3.42
N GLU A 5 -14.43 10.79 -3.54
CA GLU A 5 -15.57 11.25 -4.35
C GLU A 5 -15.13 12.18 -5.48
N TYR A 6 -13.99 12.87 -5.34
CA TYR A 6 -13.53 13.90 -6.26
C TYR A 6 -12.08 13.69 -6.67
N ILE A 7 -11.78 13.73 -7.95
CA ILE A 7 -10.44 13.89 -8.51
C ILE A 7 -10.33 15.31 -9.05
N LEU A 8 -9.34 16.04 -8.54
CA LEU A 8 -9.06 17.41 -8.94
C LEU A 8 -7.81 17.43 -9.81
N ILE A 9 -7.91 18.01 -10.97
CA ILE A 9 -6.80 18.13 -11.91
C ILE A 9 -6.26 19.55 -11.83
N GLY A 10 -5.03 19.68 -11.37
CA GLY A 10 -4.27 20.92 -11.35
C GLY A 10 -3.46 21.11 -12.62
N LYS A 11 -2.36 21.85 -12.52
CA LYS A 11 -1.47 22.12 -13.65
C LYS A 11 -0.67 20.88 -14.03
N LEU A 12 -0.95 20.38 -15.22
CA LEU A 12 -0.21 19.29 -15.87
C LEU A 12 0.15 19.71 -17.31
N PRO A 13 1.23 19.15 -17.91
CA PRO A 13 1.44 19.23 -19.36
C PRO A 13 0.21 18.70 -20.09
N LYS A 14 -0.08 19.26 -21.27
CA LYS A 14 -1.29 18.91 -22.01
C LYS A 14 -1.39 17.41 -22.32
N THR A 15 -0.29 16.80 -22.73
CA THR A 15 -0.20 15.36 -23.03
C THR A 15 -0.58 14.50 -21.83
N GLU A 16 0.01 14.79 -20.66
CA GLU A 16 -0.23 14.07 -19.41
C GLU A 16 -1.67 14.26 -18.92
N ARG A 17 -2.18 15.49 -19.07
CA ARG A 17 -3.56 15.80 -18.71
C ARG A 17 -4.56 15.05 -19.58
N ASP A 18 -4.34 15.04 -20.91
CA ASP A 18 -5.21 14.33 -21.85
C ASP A 18 -5.19 12.82 -21.59
N MET A 19 -4.02 12.25 -21.27
CA MET A 19 -3.84 10.85 -20.93
C MET A 19 -4.57 10.49 -19.63
N LEU A 20 -4.37 11.26 -18.57
CA LEU A 20 -5.08 11.07 -17.30
C LEU A 20 -6.60 11.14 -17.50
N LEU A 21 -7.10 12.12 -18.26
CA LEU A 21 -8.52 12.23 -18.55
C LEU A 21 -9.08 11.04 -19.33
N GLU A 22 -8.30 10.45 -20.24
CA GLU A 22 -8.71 9.24 -20.97
C GLU A 22 -8.75 8.03 -20.03
N ASN A 23 -7.74 7.85 -19.18
CA ASN A 23 -7.72 6.77 -18.17
C ASN A 23 -8.92 6.86 -17.20
N LEU A 24 -9.36 8.08 -16.89
CA LEU A 24 -10.50 8.32 -16.00
C LEU A 24 -11.85 8.41 -16.74
N ARG A 25 -11.90 8.19 -18.05
CA ARG A 25 -13.12 8.37 -18.85
C ARG A 25 -14.26 7.46 -18.38
N THR A 26 -14.00 6.19 -18.21
CA THR A 26 -15.00 5.21 -17.76
C THR A 26 -15.58 5.59 -16.39
N GLU A 27 -14.77 6.12 -15.51
CA GLU A 27 -15.19 6.53 -14.16
C GLU A 27 -16.07 7.80 -14.20
N ARG A 28 -15.76 8.73 -15.10
CA ARG A 28 -16.62 9.91 -15.35
C ARG A 28 -17.98 9.51 -15.88
N GLU A 29 -18.04 8.56 -16.79
CA GLU A 29 -19.29 8.01 -17.35
C GLU A 29 -20.13 7.31 -16.26
N CYS A 30 -19.48 6.75 -15.22
CA CYS A 30 -20.14 6.19 -14.03
C CYS A 30 -20.58 7.26 -13.00
N GLY A 31 -20.45 8.56 -13.32
CA GLY A 31 -20.90 9.66 -12.46
C GLY A 31 -19.93 10.05 -11.33
N ARG A 32 -18.66 9.65 -11.40
CA ARG A 32 -17.61 10.12 -10.48
C ARG A 32 -17.12 11.51 -10.88
N ASN A 33 -16.75 12.32 -9.89
CA ASN A 33 -16.46 13.73 -10.11
C ASN A 33 -14.99 13.94 -10.44
N VAL A 34 -14.69 14.31 -11.69
CA VAL A 34 -13.37 14.78 -12.12
C VAL A 34 -13.50 16.26 -12.45
N LEU A 35 -12.81 17.12 -11.71
CA LEU A 35 -12.95 18.58 -11.78
C LEU A 35 -11.58 19.25 -11.97
N GLU A 36 -11.56 20.42 -12.61
CA GLU A 36 -10.39 21.29 -12.60
C GLU A 36 -10.19 21.89 -11.20
N TRP A 37 -8.95 22.00 -10.74
CA TRP A 37 -8.61 22.56 -9.42
C TRP A 37 -9.18 23.97 -9.20
N ASP A 38 -9.06 24.84 -10.22
CA ASP A 38 -9.58 26.20 -10.12
C ASP A 38 -11.13 26.25 -10.09
N SER A 39 -11.80 25.28 -10.70
CA SER A 39 -13.26 25.16 -10.63
C SER A 39 -13.71 24.68 -9.26
N ALA A 40 -12.99 23.71 -8.68
CA ALA A 40 -13.24 23.22 -7.33
C ALA A 40 -13.05 24.32 -6.29
N LYS A 41 -11.99 25.14 -6.40
CA LYS A 41 -11.78 26.30 -5.52
C LYS A 41 -12.95 27.30 -5.57
N LYS A 42 -13.48 27.58 -6.75
CA LYS A 42 -14.65 28.47 -6.89
C LYS A 42 -15.88 27.88 -6.20
N HIS A 43 -16.13 26.60 -6.39
CA HIS A 43 -17.24 25.90 -5.74
C HIS A 43 -17.15 25.95 -4.21
N ILE A 44 -15.98 25.66 -3.66
CA ILE A 44 -15.71 25.79 -2.22
C ILE A 44 -15.94 27.24 -1.74
N GLN A 45 -15.53 28.23 -2.51
CA GLN A 45 -15.74 29.66 -2.19
C GLN A 45 -17.21 30.10 -2.26
N GLU A 46 -18.00 29.53 -3.16
CA GLU A 46 -19.44 29.80 -3.29
C GLU A 46 -20.21 29.21 -2.09
N GLU A 47 -19.89 28.00 -1.68
CA GLU A 47 -20.45 27.40 -0.46
C GLU A 47 -20.11 28.21 0.78
N LYS A 48 -18.90 28.78 0.88
CA LYS A 48 -18.45 29.69 1.93
C LYS A 48 -19.34 30.93 2.04
N ARG A 49 -19.81 31.48 0.92
CA ARG A 49 -20.66 32.69 0.90
C ARG A 49 -22.06 32.45 1.46
N VAL A 50 -22.56 31.23 1.34
CA VAL A 50 -23.92 30.90 1.77
C VAL A 50 -23.99 30.67 3.30
N GLU A 51 -22.91 30.27 3.96
CA GLU A 51 -22.91 29.85 5.36
C GLU A 51 -22.41 30.88 6.41
N GLY A 52 -21.77 31.96 6.02
CA GLY A 52 -21.58 33.20 6.79
C GLY A 52 -20.88 33.15 8.15
N ALA A 53 -20.03 32.16 8.45
CA ALA A 53 -19.20 32.15 9.66
C ALA A 53 -17.86 31.45 9.42
N LEU A 54 -16.74 32.13 9.77
CA LEU A 54 -15.34 31.67 9.60
C LEU A 54 -15.06 30.23 10.07
N ALA A 55 -15.74 29.78 11.12
CA ALA A 55 -15.59 28.40 11.64
C ALA A 55 -16.25 27.34 10.71
N LYS A 56 -17.36 27.69 10.09
CA LYS A 56 -18.06 26.85 9.11
C LYS A 56 -17.35 26.78 7.77
N GLU A 57 -16.67 27.88 7.37
CA GLU A 57 -15.85 27.92 6.16
C GLU A 57 -14.69 26.92 6.19
N ARG A 58 -13.97 26.85 7.31
CA ARG A 58 -12.90 25.87 7.52
C ARG A 58 -13.42 24.44 7.56
N LEU A 59 -14.62 24.23 8.08
CA LEU A 59 -15.25 22.92 8.14
C LEU A 59 -15.66 22.42 6.74
N ALA A 60 -16.28 23.26 5.91
CA ALA A 60 -16.65 22.91 4.54
C ALA A 60 -15.41 22.58 3.68
N GLU A 61 -14.34 23.39 3.78
CA GLU A 61 -13.06 23.14 3.10
C GLU A 61 -12.46 21.79 3.52
N LYS A 62 -12.46 21.50 4.83
CA LYS A 62 -11.94 20.26 5.37
C LYS A 62 -12.78 19.06 4.93
N VAL A 63 -14.11 19.15 4.99
CA VAL A 63 -15.03 18.06 4.56
C VAL A 63 -14.86 17.76 3.08
N PHE A 64 -14.64 18.78 2.24
CA PHE A 64 -14.34 18.57 0.83
C PHE A 64 -12.96 17.92 0.62
N ALA A 65 -11.92 18.42 1.32
CA ALA A 65 -10.57 17.88 1.26
C ALA A 65 -10.52 16.39 1.68
N GLU A 66 -11.29 16.01 2.69
CA GLU A 66 -11.40 14.61 3.17
C GLU A 66 -12.00 13.63 2.12
N LYS A 67 -12.53 14.14 1.00
CA LYS A 67 -13.17 13.33 -0.05
C LYS A 67 -12.51 13.47 -1.41
N ALA A 68 -11.44 14.23 -1.48
CA ALA A 68 -10.79 14.63 -2.73
C ALA A 68 -9.31 14.25 -2.79
N ILE A 69 -8.82 14.11 -4.01
CA ILE A 69 -7.38 14.02 -4.31
C ILE A 69 -7.03 15.04 -5.38
N LEU A 70 -5.89 15.72 -5.22
CA LEU A 70 -5.31 16.60 -6.23
C LEU A 70 -4.22 15.87 -7.01
N VAL A 71 -4.26 15.97 -8.35
CA VAL A 71 -3.18 15.56 -9.26
C VAL A 71 -2.61 16.82 -9.91
N SER A 72 -1.36 17.16 -9.62
CA SER A 72 -0.74 18.39 -10.14
C SER A 72 0.80 18.27 -10.20
N GLY A 73 1.42 19.03 -11.12
CA GLY A 73 2.86 19.29 -11.15
C GLY A 73 3.27 20.64 -10.58
N ASP A 74 2.31 21.45 -10.08
CA ASP A 74 2.58 22.79 -9.56
C ASP A 74 2.77 22.75 -8.03
N ALA A 75 3.97 23.12 -7.57
CA ALA A 75 4.32 23.10 -6.15
C ALA A 75 3.41 23.96 -5.26
N ARG A 76 2.83 25.04 -5.79
CA ARG A 76 1.93 25.93 -5.03
C ARG A 76 0.58 25.26 -4.81
N GLU A 77 0.04 24.59 -5.85
CA GLU A 77 -1.21 23.85 -5.75
C GLU A 77 -1.08 22.68 -4.77
N LEU A 78 0.04 21.93 -4.83
CA LEU A 78 0.35 20.83 -3.90
C LEU A 78 0.49 21.32 -2.45
N SER A 79 1.18 22.45 -2.24
CA SER A 79 1.29 23.06 -0.91
C SER A 79 -0.06 23.54 -0.36
N GLU A 80 -0.96 24.03 -1.23
CA GLU A 80 -2.31 24.40 -0.84
C GLU A 80 -3.14 23.16 -0.45
N ALA A 81 -3.07 22.07 -1.23
CA ALA A 81 -3.72 20.80 -0.90
C ALA A 81 -3.25 20.26 0.45
N GLN A 82 -1.94 20.21 0.69
CA GLN A 82 -1.37 19.80 1.98
C GLN A 82 -1.90 20.67 3.14
N ARG A 83 -1.94 21.99 2.96
CA ARG A 83 -2.42 22.91 4.00
C ARG A 83 -3.86 22.64 4.44
N ILE A 84 -4.69 22.17 3.54
CA ILE A 84 -6.10 21.83 3.84
C ILE A 84 -6.31 20.35 4.18
N GLY A 85 -5.24 19.53 4.20
CA GLY A 85 -5.29 18.10 4.51
C GLY A 85 -5.92 17.26 3.40
N MET A 86 -5.69 17.62 2.14
CA MET A 86 -6.16 16.90 0.96
C MET A 86 -5.06 15.96 0.44
N ALA A 87 -5.44 14.76 0.07
CA ALA A 87 -4.55 13.82 -0.62
C ALA A 87 -4.01 14.42 -1.92
N ALA A 88 -2.76 14.14 -2.25
CA ALA A 88 -2.12 14.69 -3.43
C ALA A 88 -1.17 13.70 -4.13
N LEU A 89 -1.27 13.65 -5.47
CA LEU A 89 -0.30 13.03 -6.37
C LEU A 89 0.47 14.13 -7.09
N CYS A 90 1.80 14.12 -6.96
CA CYS A 90 2.68 15.04 -7.67
C CYS A 90 3.17 14.42 -8.97
N TYR A 91 2.92 15.09 -10.09
CA TYR A 91 3.58 14.79 -11.35
C TYR A 91 4.99 15.41 -11.38
N LEU A 92 5.99 14.58 -11.54
CA LEU A 92 7.38 15.01 -11.70
C LEU A 92 7.65 15.28 -13.17
N MET A 93 7.91 16.55 -13.53
CA MET A 93 8.29 16.87 -14.90
C MET A 93 9.65 16.24 -15.23
N PRO A 94 9.78 15.59 -16.41
CA PRO A 94 11.07 15.15 -16.92
C PRO A 94 12.09 16.30 -16.94
N GLU A 95 13.36 16.00 -16.67
CA GLU A 95 14.42 17.02 -16.62
C GLU A 95 14.54 17.84 -17.91
N ASP A 96 14.25 17.22 -19.06
CA ASP A 96 14.26 17.85 -20.39
C ASP A 96 13.15 18.92 -20.58
N GLY A 97 12.13 18.96 -19.74
CA GLY A 97 11.01 19.91 -19.77
C GLY A 97 11.16 21.06 -18.78
N ARG A 98 12.14 21.03 -17.92
CA ARG A 98 12.43 22.14 -17.01
C ARG A 98 13.00 23.30 -17.84
N THR A 99 12.18 24.27 -18.19
CA THR A 99 12.65 25.57 -18.65
C THR A 99 13.75 26.01 -17.68
N GLN A 100 14.93 26.33 -18.22
CA GLN A 100 16.08 26.91 -17.48
C GLN A 100 15.57 27.96 -16.49
N ARG A 101 15.26 27.55 -15.29
CA ARG A 101 15.20 28.46 -14.17
C ARG A 101 16.64 28.75 -13.80
N GLU A 102 16.97 30.04 -13.90
CA GLU A 102 18.23 30.61 -13.49
C GLU A 102 18.77 29.87 -12.26
N GLU A 103 19.97 29.32 -12.38
CA GLU A 103 20.77 28.78 -11.28
C GLU A 103 21.01 29.91 -10.26
N THR A 104 20.04 30.16 -9.40
CA THR A 104 20.31 30.85 -8.15
C THR A 104 20.92 29.83 -7.22
N ALA A 105 22.24 29.86 -7.18
CA ALA A 105 23.08 29.02 -6.34
C ALA A 105 22.57 29.01 -4.89
N GLY A 106 22.17 27.86 -4.38
CA GLY A 106 22.12 27.60 -2.95
C GLY A 106 20.79 27.19 -2.33
N GLU A 107 19.66 27.12 -3.06
CA GLU A 107 18.43 26.55 -2.50
C GLU A 107 18.37 25.05 -2.80
N MET A 108 18.41 24.24 -1.75
CA MET A 108 18.09 22.80 -1.82
C MET A 108 16.72 22.67 -2.50
N GLU A 109 16.64 21.94 -3.60
CA GLU A 109 15.40 21.68 -4.34
C GLU A 109 14.42 20.97 -3.41
N VAL A 110 13.50 21.72 -2.83
CA VAL A 110 12.48 21.14 -1.93
C VAL A 110 11.45 20.44 -2.81
N THR A 111 11.43 19.12 -2.74
CA THR A 111 10.39 18.32 -3.39
C THR A 111 9.01 18.80 -2.94
N PRO A 112 8.09 19.12 -3.86
CA PRO A 112 6.75 19.54 -3.47
C PRO A 112 6.07 18.51 -2.57
N PRO A 113 5.30 18.93 -1.57
CA PRO A 113 4.64 17.99 -0.67
C PRO A 113 3.53 17.22 -1.39
N ALA A 114 3.63 15.89 -1.39
CA ALA A 114 2.61 14.99 -1.94
C ALA A 114 2.65 13.64 -1.23
N ASP A 115 1.56 12.88 -1.32
CA ASP A 115 1.49 11.53 -0.77
C ASP A 115 2.21 10.53 -1.67
N MET A 116 2.24 10.81 -2.98
CA MET A 116 2.93 9.99 -3.98
C MET A 116 3.40 10.84 -5.16
N TYR A 117 4.39 10.31 -5.91
CA TYR A 117 4.99 10.97 -7.06
C TYR A 117 4.92 10.06 -8.28
N ALA A 118 4.65 10.65 -9.47
CA ALA A 118 4.59 9.94 -10.73
C ALA A 118 5.37 10.70 -11.81
N GLU A 119 6.14 10.01 -12.63
CA GLU A 119 6.90 10.56 -13.75
C GLU A 119 6.09 10.56 -15.06
N GLY A 120 4.97 9.80 -15.10
CA GLY A 120 4.03 9.71 -16.23
C GLY A 120 2.62 9.46 -15.74
N MET A 121 1.64 9.62 -16.64
CA MET A 121 0.21 9.39 -16.34
C MET A 121 -0.36 8.14 -17.03
N GLU A 122 0.48 7.33 -17.67
CA GLU A 122 0.05 6.17 -18.47
C GLU A 122 -0.73 5.14 -17.66
N GLU A 123 -0.28 4.90 -16.43
CA GLU A 123 -0.85 3.88 -15.54
C GLU A 123 -1.68 4.49 -14.41
N ILE A 124 -1.90 5.80 -14.42
CA ILE A 124 -2.67 6.49 -13.39
C ILE A 124 -4.16 6.39 -13.73
N ASP A 125 -4.81 5.44 -13.12
CA ASP A 125 -6.25 5.23 -13.20
C ASP A 125 -6.95 5.56 -11.87
N TRP A 126 -8.25 5.30 -11.81
CA TRP A 126 -9.03 5.49 -10.58
C TRP A 126 -8.51 4.61 -9.44
N SER A 127 -8.14 3.37 -9.71
CA SER A 127 -7.69 2.43 -8.68
C SER A 127 -6.39 2.93 -8.04
N PHE A 128 -5.46 3.42 -8.86
CA PHE A 128 -4.23 4.03 -8.38
C PHE A 128 -4.51 5.27 -7.50
N LEU A 129 -5.35 6.19 -7.97
CA LEU A 129 -5.71 7.39 -7.20
C LEU A 129 -6.47 7.05 -5.92
N GLN A 130 -7.30 5.99 -5.93
CA GLN A 130 -7.95 5.48 -4.73
C GLN A 130 -6.90 5.01 -3.70
N HIS A 131 -5.85 4.31 -4.14
CA HIS A 131 -4.77 3.86 -3.27
C HIS A 131 -3.97 5.04 -2.70
N VAL A 132 -3.67 6.07 -3.49
CA VAL A 132 -3.01 7.30 -2.98
C VAL A 132 -3.89 7.97 -1.91
N TYR A 133 -5.17 8.10 -2.18
CA TYR A 133 -6.15 8.64 -1.25
C TYR A 133 -6.22 7.82 0.05
N GLU A 134 -6.29 6.48 -0.06
CA GLU A 134 -6.30 5.58 1.10
C GLU A 134 -5.01 5.70 1.92
N ARG A 135 -3.86 5.85 1.26
CA ARG A 135 -2.56 6.06 1.93
C ARG A 135 -2.54 7.35 2.73
N HIS A 136 -3.04 8.45 2.16
CA HIS A 136 -3.18 9.74 2.84
C HIS A 136 -4.03 9.63 4.11
N HIS A 137 -5.13 8.90 4.03
CA HIS A 137 -6.08 8.74 5.13
C HIS A 137 -5.79 7.56 6.06
N HIS A 138 -4.61 6.92 5.93
CA HIS A 138 -4.20 5.74 6.72
C HIS A 138 -5.22 4.58 6.64
N ILE A 139 -5.89 4.44 5.50
CA ILE A 139 -6.81 3.33 5.21
C ILE A 139 -5.98 2.16 4.69
N PRO A 140 -6.01 0.98 5.35
CA PRO A 140 -5.24 -0.18 4.91
C PRO A 140 -5.69 -0.69 3.54
N TRP A 141 -4.73 -0.89 2.63
CA TRP A 141 -5.04 -1.42 1.30
C TRP A 141 -5.50 -2.87 1.35
N ILE A 142 -6.51 -3.18 0.56
CA ILE A 142 -6.85 -4.57 0.25
C ILE A 142 -5.97 -4.99 -0.91
N ILE A 143 -4.99 -5.86 -0.64
CA ILE A 143 -4.02 -6.32 -1.62
C ILE A 143 -4.66 -7.31 -2.59
N LEU A 144 -5.36 -8.32 -2.05
CA LEU A 144 -6.06 -9.31 -2.86
C LEU A 144 -7.22 -9.97 -2.11
N LYS A 145 -8.11 -10.58 -2.88
CA LYS A 145 -9.23 -11.36 -2.36
C LYS A 145 -9.16 -12.77 -2.94
N THR A 146 -9.34 -13.75 -2.08
CA THR A 146 -9.49 -15.16 -2.47
C THR A 146 -10.94 -15.61 -2.24
N PRO A 147 -11.31 -16.84 -2.59
CA PRO A 147 -12.66 -17.35 -2.29
C PRO A 147 -13.03 -17.24 -0.80
N ARG A 148 -12.09 -17.47 0.11
CA ARG A 148 -12.34 -17.49 1.57
C ARG A 148 -11.67 -16.38 2.36
N CYS A 149 -10.69 -15.66 1.77
CA CYS A 149 -9.88 -14.69 2.50
C CYS A 149 -9.86 -13.31 1.84
N ILE A 150 -9.57 -12.30 2.67
CA ILE A 150 -9.12 -10.98 2.27
C ILE A 150 -7.71 -10.81 2.82
N VAL A 151 -6.75 -10.50 1.95
CA VAL A 151 -5.39 -10.14 2.31
C VAL A 151 -5.29 -8.63 2.22
N LYS A 152 -4.90 -7.99 3.32
CA LYS A 152 -4.81 -6.54 3.40
C LYS A 152 -3.66 -6.11 4.31
N GLU A 153 -3.26 -4.86 4.20
CA GLU A 153 -2.29 -4.26 5.10
C GLU A 153 -2.74 -4.37 6.56
N PHE A 154 -1.76 -4.48 7.44
CA PHE A 154 -2.01 -4.43 8.88
C PHE A 154 -2.49 -3.01 9.28
N SER A 155 -3.42 -2.94 10.20
CA SER A 155 -3.78 -1.71 10.90
C SER A 155 -3.85 -1.95 12.40
N MET A 156 -3.65 -0.90 13.18
CA MET A 156 -3.55 -0.99 14.63
C MET A 156 -4.80 -1.56 15.33
N GLU A 157 -5.94 -1.52 14.66
CA GLU A 157 -7.18 -2.17 15.16
C GLU A 157 -7.06 -3.70 15.28
N TYR A 158 -6.09 -4.33 14.59
CA TYR A 158 -5.82 -5.76 14.62
C TYR A 158 -4.75 -6.18 15.61
N LEU A 159 -4.16 -5.25 16.38
CA LEU A 159 -3.05 -5.56 17.28
C LEU A 159 -3.44 -6.62 18.33
N ASP A 160 -4.57 -6.47 18.99
CA ASP A 160 -5.04 -7.43 19.98
C ASP A 160 -5.33 -8.80 19.35
N ALA A 161 -5.96 -8.81 18.17
CA ALA A 161 -6.22 -10.04 17.43
C ALA A 161 -4.93 -10.73 16.95
N LEU A 162 -3.86 -9.97 16.69
CA LEU A 162 -2.55 -10.49 16.37
C LEU A 162 -1.95 -11.23 17.58
N PHE A 163 -2.02 -10.65 18.78
CA PHE A 163 -1.59 -11.32 20.02
C PHE A 163 -2.41 -12.59 20.29
N GLU A 164 -3.73 -12.53 20.10
CA GLU A 164 -4.57 -13.74 20.22
C GLU A 164 -4.17 -14.83 19.23
N LEU A 165 -3.83 -14.46 17.99
CA LEU A 165 -3.36 -15.40 16.96
C LEU A 165 -2.06 -16.10 17.39
N TYR A 166 -1.08 -15.34 17.88
CA TYR A 166 0.23 -15.84 18.29
C TYR A 166 0.21 -16.61 19.63
N ALA A 167 -0.78 -16.37 20.47
CA ALA A 167 -1.00 -17.16 21.70
C ALA A 167 -1.44 -18.61 21.44
N GLY A 168 -1.77 -18.96 20.18
CA GLY A 168 -2.13 -20.32 19.79
C GLY A 168 -0.99 -21.31 20.05
N LYS A 169 -1.29 -22.45 20.68
CA LYS A 169 -0.27 -23.45 21.01
C LYS A 169 0.46 -23.95 19.77
N GLY A 170 1.78 -23.78 19.74
CA GLY A 170 2.65 -24.20 18.63
C GLY A 170 2.75 -23.16 17.50
N MET A 171 2.16 -21.97 17.65
CA MET A 171 2.31 -20.92 16.65
C MET A 171 3.74 -20.44 16.49
N THR A 172 4.49 -20.40 17.58
CA THR A 172 5.88 -19.90 17.61
C THR A 172 6.93 -21.01 17.61
N ASP A 173 6.57 -22.25 17.25
CA ASP A 173 7.52 -23.36 17.21
C ASP A 173 8.60 -23.17 16.13
N TYR A 174 8.26 -22.47 15.02
CA TYR A 174 9.12 -22.22 13.87
C TYR A 174 9.09 -20.75 13.39
N MET A 175 8.63 -19.84 14.23
CA MET A 175 8.61 -18.41 13.91
C MET A 175 8.89 -17.61 15.17
N GLU A 176 9.41 -16.42 15.00
CA GLU A 176 9.70 -15.52 16.11
C GLU A 176 8.41 -15.12 16.84
N PRO A 177 8.43 -15.08 18.19
CA PRO A 177 7.32 -14.52 18.96
C PRO A 177 7.19 -13.02 18.70
N LEU A 178 6.02 -12.47 19.02
CA LEU A 178 5.84 -11.02 19.04
C LEU A 178 6.68 -10.39 20.15
N TYR A 179 7.05 -9.14 19.97
CA TYR A 179 7.63 -8.33 21.04
C TYR A 179 6.61 -8.14 22.19
N PRO A 180 7.05 -7.68 23.38
CA PRO A 180 6.12 -7.21 24.39
C PRO A 180 5.15 -6.18 23.83
N TYR A 181 3.91 -6.14 24.35
CA TYR A 181 2.77 -5.43 23.73
C TYR A 181 3.08 -4.00 23.26
N GLU A 182 3.72 -3.19 24.11
CA GLU A 182 4.03 -1.79 23.76
C GLU A 182 5.14 -1.70 22.69
N GLU A 183 6.14 -2.56 22.75
CA GLU A 183 7.19 -2.64 21.73
C GLU A 183 6.62 -3.12 20.38
N GLU A 184 5.75 -4.13 20.42
CA GLU A 184 5.07 -4.61 19.22
C GLU A 184 4.18 -3.53 18.60
N ARG A 185 3.49 -2.78 19.44
CA ARG A 185 2.66 -1.64 19.00
C ARG A 185 3.50 -0.59 18.25
N GLU A 186 4.66 -0.22 18.81
CA GLU A 186 5.58 0.74 18.18
C GLU A 186 6.18 0.16 16.89
N TYR A 187 6.58 -1.12 16.92
CA TYR A 187 7.08 -1.82 15.74
C TYR A 187 6.05 -1.84 14.60
N GLN A 188 4.82 -2.23 14.88
CA GLN A 188 3.77 -2.32 13.86
C GLN A 188 3.39 -0.93 13.32
N GLN A 189 3.40 0.11 14.16
CA GLN A 189 3.18 1.47 13.69
C GLN A 189 4.30 1.93 12.75
N ALA A 190 5.56 1.73 13.12
CA ALA A 190 6.69 2.03 12.25
C ALA A 190 6.66 1.21 10.95
N TYR A 191 6.25 -0.07 11.04
CA TYR A 191 6.10 -0.94 9.88
C TYR A 191 5.07 -0.40 8.88
N ILE A 192 3.88 0.02 9.35
CA ILE A 192 2.84 0.63 8.51
C ILE A 192 3.37 1.88 7.81
N GLU A 193 4.04 2.76 8.56
CA GLU A 193 4.49 4.06 8.07
C GLU A 193 5.68 3.95 7.09
N GLN A 194 6.55 2.96 7.29
CA GLN A 194 7.79 2.83 6.51
C GLN A 194 7.67 1.77 5.42
N MET A 195 7.30 0.53 5.76
CA MET A 195 7.34 -0.58 4.80
C MET A 195 6.25 -0.46 3.74
N TYR A 196 4.99 -0.32 4.14
CA TYR A 196 3.91 -0.22 3.16
C TYR A 196 3.99 1.06 2.34
N ARG A 197 4.44 2.16 2.96
CA ARG A 197 4.55 3.44 2.26
C ARG A 197 5.69 3.47 1.26
N PHE A 198 6.81 2.82 1.57
CA PHE A 198 8.00 2.86 0.73
C PHE A 198 8.00 1.76 -0.34
N TYR A 199 7.68 0.51 0.06
CA TYR A 199 7.75 -0.63 -0.85
C TYR A 199 6.42 -0.98 -1.52
N GLY A 200 5.27 -0.58 -0.94
CA GLY A 200 3.94 -0.99 -1.41
C GLY A 200 3.59 -2.45 -1.11
N TYR A 201 4.50 -3.21 -0.48
CA TYR A 201 4.31 -4.60 -0.07
C TYR A 201 4.96 -4.87 1.30
N GLY A 202 4.69 -6.04 1.87
CA GLY A 202 5.20 -6.46 3.18
C GLY A 202 4.40 -7.63 3.73
N MET A 203 4.50 -7.87 5.04
CA MET A 203 3.68 -8.85 5.75
C MET A 203 2.28 -8.32 6.00
N TRP A 204 1.33 -8.84 5.26
CA TRP A 204 -0.08 -8.48 5.35
C TRP A 204 -0.83 -9.36 6.34
N ILE A 205 -2.02 -8.95 6.75
CA ILE A 205 -2.95 -9.79 7.50
C ILE A 205 -3.88 -10.54 6.56
N VAL A 206 -4.24 -11.73 7.00
CA VAL A 206 -5.22 -12.60 6.34
C VAL A 206 -6.47 -12.63 7.18
N CYS A 207 -7.57 -12.13 6.64
CA CYS A 207 -8.87 -12.13 7.29
C CYS A 207 -9.83 -13.12 6.61
N ASP A 208 -10.65 -13.80 7.39
CA ASP A 208 -11.77 -14.56 6.85
C ASP A 208 -12.76 -13.62 6.15
N ARG A 209 -13.11 -13.93 4.91
CA ARG A 209 -13.90 -13.06 4.05
C ARG A 209 -15.33 -12.81 4.55
N ASN A 210 -15.91 -13.77 5.27
CA ASN A 210 -17.29 -13.68 5.73
C ASN A 210 -17.42 -12.97 7.07
N THR A 211 -16.44 -13.18 7.95
CA THR A 211 -16.51 -12.69 9.34
C THR A 211 -15.61 -11.48 9.59
N GLY A 212 -14.63 -11.20 8.70
CA GLY A 212 -13.60 -10.18 8.91
C GLY A 212 -12.57 -10.55 9.98
N LYS A 213 -12.66 -11.75 10.58
CA LYS A 213 -11.76 -12.16 11.66
C LYS A 213 -10.35 -12.39 11.12
N LEU A 214 -9.35 -11.91 11.85
CA LEU A 214 -7.94 -12.23 11.60
C LEU A 214 -7.70 -13.74 11.78
N ILE A 215 -7.18 -14.40 10.75
CA ILE A 215 -6.91 -15.83 10.73
C ILE A 215 -5.45 -16.17 10.45
N GLY A 216 -4.65 -15.17 10.07
CA GLY A 216 -3.24 -15.37 9.76
C GLY A 216 -2.53 -14.11 9.30
N ARG A 217 -1.26 -14.28 8.97
CA ARG A 217 -0.43 -13.31 8.25
C ARG A 217 0.20 -14.01 7.04
N ALA A 218 0.38 -13.28 5.95
CA ALA A 218 1.13 -13.76 4.80
C ALA A 218 1.56 -12.56 3.95
N GLY A 219 2.74 -12.63 3.35
CA GLY A 219 3.24 -11.54 2.54
C GLY A 219 4.62 -11.80 2.00
N VAL A 220 5.21 -10.78 1.40
CA VAL A 220 6.59 -10.82 0.90
C VAL A 220 7.38 -9.65 1.45
N GLU A 221 8.62 -9.92 1.85
CA GLU A 221 9.54 -8.94 2.42
C GLU A 221 10.93 -9.09 1.82
N HIS A 222 11.67 -7.99 1.76
CA HIS A 222 13.10 -8.06 1.47
C HIS A 222 13.87 -8.70 2.61
N ARG A 223 14.78 -9.61 2.25
CA ARG A 223 15.73 -10.20 3.19
C ARG A 223 17.16 -9.87 2.77
N GLU A 224 17.85 -9.10 3.60
CA GLU A 224 19.27 -8.76 3.37
C GLU A 224 20.15 -10.01 3.34
N GLU A 225 19.86 -10.98 4.21
CA GLU A 225 20.56 -12.28 4.31
C GLU A 225 20.43 -13.11 3.01
N LEU A 226 19.44 -12.82 2.19
CA LEU A 226 19.23 -13.43 0.87
C LEU A 226 19.75 -12.55 -0.29
N GLY A 227 20.57 -11.53 0.02
CA GLY A 227 21.08 -10.60 -1.01
C GLY A 227 19.99 -9.68 -1.59
N GLY A 228 18.95 -9.37 -0.80
CA GLY A 228 17.85 -8.52 -1.22
C GLY A 228 16.75 -9.25 -2.00
N GLU A 229 16.78 -10.59 -2.05
CA GLU A 229 15.65 -11.36 -2.60
C GLU A 229 14.40 -11.19 -1.73
N LEU A 230 13.22 -11.26 -2.36
CA LEU A 230 11.95 -11.32 -1.62
C LEU A 230 11.73 -12.70 -1.01
N GLU A 231 11.38 -12.70 0.26
CA GLU A 231 10.94 -13.88 0.99
C GLU A 231 9.43 -13.93 1.13
N LEU A 232 8.81 -15.06 0.79
CA LEU A 232 7.42 -15.36 1.15
C LEU A 232 7.36 -15.85 2.58
N GLY A 233 6.76 -15.05 3.47
CA GLY A 233 6.42 -15.42 4.84
C GLY A 233 4.93 -15.71 5.01
N TYR A 234 4.57 -16.63 5.90
CA TYR A 234 3.17 -16.88 6.27
C TYR A 234 3.02 -17.55 7.63
N ALA A 235 1.90 -17.26 8.28
CA ALA A 235 1.46 -17.91 9.51
C ALA A 235 -0.08 -17.99 9.52
N ILE A 236 -0.62 -19.16 9.71
CA ILE A 236 -2.07 -19.38 9.83
C ILE A 236 -2.39 -19.84 11.24
N GLY A 237 -3.35 -19.20 11.89
CA GLY A 237 -3.78 -19.50 13.25
C GLY A 237 -4.26 -20.95 13.40
N VAL A 238 -3.95 -21.55 14.55
CA VAL A 238 -4.18 -22.99 14.82
C VAL A 238 -5.57 -23.49 14.44
N PRO A 239 -6.68 -22.75 14.72
CA PRO A 239 -8.02 -23.19 14.35
C PRO A 239 -8.26 -23.31 12.83
N TRP A 240 -7.43 -22.67 12.00
CA TRP A 240 -7.58 -22.63 10.54
C TRP A 240 -6.50 -23.43 9.80
N GLN A 241 -5.53 -24.02 10.53
CA GLN A 241 -4.50 -24.86 9.94
C GLN A 241 -5.09 -26.14 9.34
N ARG A 242 -4.35 -26.75 8.40
CA ARG A 242 -4.71 -27.99 7.69
C ARG A 242 -6.04 -27.97 6.93
N GLN A 243 -6.60 -26.78 6.67
CA GLN A 243 -7.83 -26.57 5.91
C GLN A 243 -7.57 -25.93 4.54
N GLY A 244 -6.30 -25.82 4.13
CA GLY A 244 -5.90 -25.30 2.82
C GLY A 244 -5.79 -23.77 2.74
N TYR A 245 -6.00 -23.03 3.82
CA TYR A 245 -5.89 -21.57 3.83
C TYR A 245 -4.50 -21.07 3.42
N ALA A 246 -3.43 -21.64 3.98
CA ALA A 246 -2.06 -21.27 3.60
C ALA A 246 -1.80 -21.47 2.09
N THR A 247 -2.22 -22.60 1.53
CA THR A 247 -2.08 -22.85 0.08
C THR A 247 -2.85 -21.80 -0.74
N GLU A 248 -4.10 -21.52 -0.37
CA GLU A 248 -4.95 -20.57 -1.08
C GLU A 248 -4.35 -19.17 -1.08
N VAL A 249 -3.96 -18.68 0.09
CA VAL A 249 -3.43 -17.33 0.26
C VAL A 249 -2.04 -17.18 -0.37
N CYS A 250 -1.11 -18.10 -0.09
CA CYS A 250 0.24 -18.01 -0.65
C CYS A 250 0.24 -18.17 -2.17
N SER A 251 -0.62 -19.02 -2.75
CA SER A 251 -0.76 -19.12 -4.20
C SER A 251 -1.24 -17.79 -4.82
N ALA A 252 -2.20 -17.13 -4.19
CA ALA A 252 -2.69 -15.83 -4.65
C ALA A 252 -1.63 -14.71 -4.50
N ILE A 253 -0.85 -14.74 -3.42
CA ILE A 253 0.28 -13.81 -3.22
C ILE A 253 1.35 -14.03 -4.30
N LEU A 254 1.71 -15.27 -4.64
CA LEU A 254 2.68 -15.53 -5.71
C LEU A 254 2.19 -15.03 -7.07
N THR A 255 0.89 -15.17 -7.35
CA THR A 255 0.28 -14.57 -8.56
C THR A 255 0.41 -13.06 -8.54
N TYR A 256 0.08 -12.40 -7.43
CA TYR A 256 0.21 -10.95 -7.24
C TYR A 256 1.66 -10.48 -7.44
N VAL A 257 2.64 -11.17 -6.85
CA VAL A 257 4.07 -10.84 -7.01
C VAL A 257 4.50 -10.93 -8.47
N LYS A 258 4.03 -11.95 -9.18
CA LYS A 258 4.35 -12.15 -10.59
C LYS A 258 3.68 -11.10 -11.50
N GLU A 259 2.40 -10.82 -11.31
CA GLU A 259 1.56 -10.07 -12.25
C GLU A 259 1.54 -8.57 -11.92
N GLU A 260 1.48 -8.20 -10.64
CA GLU A 260 1.38 -6.79 -10.21
C GLU A 260 2.77 -6.22 -9.84
N LEU A 261 3.59 -6.96 -9.08
CA LEU A 261 4.93 -6.50 -8.74
C LEU A 261 5.96 -6.80 -9.85
N MET A 262 5.59 -7.61 -10.85
CA MET A 262 6.43 -8.01 -12.00
C MET A 262 7.82 -8.52 -11.61
N LEU A 263 7.94 -9.19 -10.46
CA LEU A 263 9.20 -9.70 -9.96
C LEU A 263 9.48 -11.09 -10.51
N PRO A 264 10.76 -11.43 -10.80
CA PRO A 264 11.10 -12.65 -11.51
C PRO A 264 11.05 -13.91 -10.64
N SER A 265 11.14 -13.78 -9.34
CA SER A 265 11.22 -14.92 -8.42
C SER A 265 10.91 -14.52 -6.98
N VAL A 266 10.59 -15.52 -6.16
CA VAL A 266 10.40 -15.41 -4.71
C VAL A 266 11.12 -16.56 -4.04
N SER A 267 11.75 -16.31 -2.88
CA SER A 267 12.36 -17.32 -2.01
C SER A 267 11.48 -17.57 -0.78
N CYS A 268 11.67 -18.67 -0.10
CA CYS A 268 11.20 -18.86 1.26
C CYS A 268 12.26 -19.59 2.09
N LEU A 269 12.34 -19.23 3.36
CA LEU A 269 13.24 -19.81 4.34
C LEU A 269 12.44 -20.71 5.28
N ILE A 270 12.82 -21.95 5.40
CA ILE A 270 12.12 -22.94 6.23
C ILE A 270 13.12 -23.53 7.20
N GLU A 271 12.88 -23.37 8.51
CA GLU A 271 13.71 -23.99 9.55
C GLU A 271 13.70 -25.49 9.40
N GLU A 272 14.84 -26.12 9.55
CA GLU A 272 14.99 -27.58 9.45
C GLU A 272 14.07 -28.30 10.44
N GLY A 273 13.29 -29.25 9.96
CA GLY A 273 12.27 -29.95 10.75
C GLY A 273 10.85 -29.43 10.58
N ASN A 274 10.65 -28.25 9.98
CA ASN A 274 9.32 -27.75 9.66
C ASN A 274 8.75 -28.40 8.38
N VAL A 275 8.45 -29.68 8.49
CA VAL A 275 7.95 -30.54 7.37
C VAL A 275 6.66 -30.00 6.75
N VAL A 276 5.82 -29.33 7.55
CA VAL A 276 4.54 -28.79 7.06
C VAL A 276 4.79 -27.64 6.09
N SER A 277 5.71 -26.74 6.41
CA SER A 277 6.09 -25.63 5.52
C SER A 277 6.85 -26.12 4.29
N GLU A 278 7.71 -27.14 4.42
CA GLU A 278 8.39 -27.76 3.27
C GLU A 278 7.39 -28.35 2.27
N HIS A 279 6.39 -29.10 2.73
CA HIS A 279 5.34 -29.63 1.87
C HIS A 279 4.51 -28.53 1.18
N LEU A 280 4.23 -27.42 1.89
CA LEU A 280 3.52 -26.31 1.28
C LEU A 280 4.38 -25.62 0.21
N ALA A 281 5.65 -25.34 0.49
CA ALA A 281 6.57 -24.76 -0.47
C ALA A 281 6.66 -25.61 -1.75
N GLN A 282 6.84 -26.91 -1.62
CA GLN A 282 6.86 -27.84 -2.77
C GLN A 282 5.54 -27.83 -3.56
N LYS A 283 4.40 -27.79 -2.87
CA LYS A 283 3.08 -27.71 -3.50
C LYS A 283 2.86 -26.39 -4.26
N LEU A 284 3.48 -25.30 -3.79
CA LEU A 284 3.47 -23.98 -4.44
C LEU A 284 4.50 -23.84 -5.58
N GLY A 285 5.26 -24.91 -5.87
CA GLY A 285 6.25 -24.93 -6.95
C GLY A 285 7.64 -24.44 -6.55
N PHE A 286 7.91 -24.26 -5.27
CA PHE A 286 9.25 -23.93 -4.81
C PHE A 286 10.16 -25.16 -4.88
N HIS A 287 11.41 -24.94 -5.27
CA HIS A 287 12.46 -25.93 -5.32
C HIS A 287 13.55 -25.62 -4.29
N TYR A 288 14.05 -26.64 -3.62
CA TYR A 288 15.18 -26.51 -2.70
C TYR A 288 16.41 -26.00 -3.44
N CYS A 289 17.10 -25.02 -2.89
CA CYS A 289 18.32 -24.44 -3.42
C CYS A 289 19.54 -24.81 -2.57
N GLU A 290 19.51 -24.47 -1.30
CA GLU A 290 20.63 -24.60 -0.39
C GLU A 290 20.18 -24.55 1.08
N THR A 291 21.08 -24.87 2.00
CA THR A 291 20.90 -24.61 3.43
C THR A 291 21.78 -23.43 3.83
N VAL A 292 21.19 -22.44 4.48
CA VAL A 292 21.85 -21.25 4.98
C VAL A 292 21.75 -21.18 6.50
N GLN A 293 22.65 -20.46 7.13
CA GLN A 293 22.59 -20.24 8.58
C GLN A 293 22.16 -18.79 8.84
N ILE A 294 21.03 -18.62 9.53
CA ILE A 294 20.45 -17.32 9.88
C ILE A 294 20.16 -17.36 11.38
N ASP A 295 20.67 -16.39 12.13
CA ASP A 295 20.47 -16.25 13.58
C ASP A 295 20.78 -17.53 14.39
N GLY A 296 21.78 -18.28 13.94
CA GLY A 296 22.22 -19.53 14.57
C GLY A 296 21.35 -20.75 14.25
N LYS A 297 20.32 -20.60 13.43
CA LYS A 297 19.42 -21.66 12.96
C LYS A 297 19.79 -22.13 11.56
N GLN A 298 19.64 -23.43 11.28
CA GLN A 298 19.75 -23.95 9.92
C GLN A 298 18.42 -23.76 9.18
N MET A 299 18.44 -22.93 8.14
CA MET A 299 17.31 -22.62 7.30
C MET A 299 17.49 -23.24 5.93
N ARG A 300 16.50 -23.94 5.44
CA ARG A 300 16.44 -24.45 4.07
C ARG A 300 15.84 -23.38 3.15
N LYS A 301 16.64 -22.90 2.20
CA LYS A 301 16.20 -21.95 1.18
C LYS A 301 15.54 -22.70 0.04
N TYR A 302 14.32 -22.31 -0.26
CA TYR A 302 13.56 -22.72 -1.45
C TYR A 302 13.29 -21.51 -2.32
N LYS A 303 13.18 -21.69 -3.63
CA LYS A 303 12.93 -20.61 -4.59
C LYS A 303 11.94 -21.05 -5.67
N VAL A 304 11.05 -20.16 -6.08
CA VAL A 304 10.21 -20.27 -7.25
C VAL A 304 10.56 -19.14 -8.22
N ALA A 305 10.75 -19.48 -9.50
CA ALA A 305 10.95 -18.51 -10.59
C ALA A 305 9.71 -18.50 -11.47
N PHE A 306 9.34 -17.32 -11.96
CA PHE A 306 8.13 -17.14 -12.75
C PHE A 306 8.38 -17.08 -14.26
N TYR A 307 9.65 -16.89 -14.69
CA TYR A 307 10.08 -16.77 -16.08
C TYR A 307 11.30 -17.63 -16.38
#